data_c60812aab02d3d2b9e15e9ee7790a8f9
#
_entry.id   c60812aab02d3d2b9e15e9ee7790a8f9
#
_cell.length_a   1.000
_cell.length_b   1.000
_cell.length_c   1.000
_cell.angle_alpha   90.00
_cell.angle_beta   90.00
_cell.angle_gamma   90.00
#
_symmetry.space_group_name_H-M   'P 1'
#
loop_
_entity.id
_entity.type
_entity.pdbx_description
1 polymer ?
#
loop_
_entity_poly.entity_id
_entity_poly.type
_entity_poly.pdbx_seq_one_letter_code
_entity_poly.pdbx_strand_id
1 'polypeptide(L)'
;MIEFKLFFALISYYFVMFATPGPNNAMLTASGIKFGFKKTLPHMVGIPFGHVIQITLVCFGLGSLFQKYPNIQFYLKWLCFVYLLYLGWKIIGSISNNEKETGRPLKFYEALLFQFINPKAWVVALTAATAFFPSGENFFIATSFVAVTAPFVCLPSICLWALFGSSIKLIIKNTKIKKIIEYLLALLLVITAVIIVFN
;
A
#
# COMPACT_ATOMS: atom_id res chain seq x y z
N MET A 1 26.47 -16.33 -2.07
CA MET A 1 25.30 -16.99 -1.42
C MET A 1 24.64 -16.00 -0.50
N ILE A 2 23.34 -15.76 -0.66
CA ILE A 2 22.60 -14.77 0.14
C ILE A 2 22.62 -15.22 1.60
N GLU A 3 23.07 -14.32 2.49
CA GLU A 3 23.18 -14.61 3.92
C GLU A 3 21.79 -14.78 4.55
N PHE A 4 21.66 -15.79 5.40
CA PHE A 4 20.41 -16.08 6.11
C PHE A 4 19.94 -14.89 6.98
N LYS A 5 20.90 -14.16 7.56
CA LYS A 5 20.62 -12.94 8.33
C LYS A 5 19.96 -11.85 7.47
N LEU A 6 20.47 -11.64 6.26
CA LEU A 6 19.93 -10.65 5.34
C LEU A 6 18.49 -11.00 4.90
N PHE A 7 18.23 -12.30 4.67
CA PHE A 7 16.89 -12.79 4.31
C PHE A 7 15.85 -12.49 5.41
N PHE A 8 16.18 -12.84 6.68
CA PHE A 8 15.25 -12.54 7.78
C PHE A 8 15.10 -11.05 8.06
N ALA A 9 16.17 -10.26 7.90
CA ALA A 9 16.10 -8.82 8.05
C ALA A 9 15.18 -8.20 6.99
N LEU A 10 15.28 -8.64 5.73
CA LEU A 10 14.41 -8.18 4.63
C LEU A 10 12.94 -8.57 4.89
N ILE A 11 12.67 -9.82 5.28
CA ILE A 11 11.30 -10.26 5.61
C ILE A 11 10.72 -9.43 6.75
N SER A 12 11.49 -9.21 7.82
CA SER A 12 11.06 -8.41 8.97
C SER A 12 10.76 -6.97 8.57
N TYR A 13 11.62 -6.37 7.75
CA TYR A 13 11.40 -5.05 7.20
C TYR A 13 10.10 -4.98 6.38
N TYR A 14 9.92 -5.89 5.42
CA TYR A 14 8.71 -5.93 4.61
C TYR A 14 7.46 -6.16 5.44
N PHE A 15 7.51 -7.06 6.43
CA PHE A 15 6.38 -7.29 7.32
C PHE A 15 5.97 -6.02 8.05
N VAL A 16 6.92 -5.32 8.67
CA VAL A 16 6.64 -4.04 9.36
C VAL A 16 6.04 -3.03 8.38
N MET A 17 6.64 -2.87 7.20
CA MET A 17 6.21 -1.88 6.24
C MET A 17 4.82 -2.18 5.66
N PHE A 18 4.51 -3.44 5.36
CA PHE A 18 3.22 -3.81 4.78
C PHE A 18 2.11 -3.98 5.81
N ALA A 19 2.44 -4.40 7.04
CA ALA A 19 1.46 -4.56 8.10
C ALA A 19 1.08 -3.24 8.79
N THR A 20 1.97 -2.23 8.80
CA THR A 20 1.68 -0.93 9.43
C THR A 20 0.63 -0.12 8.66
N PRO A 21 -0.18 0.69 9.36
CA PRO A 21 -1.16 1.55 8.73
C PRO A 21 -0.56 2.41 7.59
N GLY A 22 -1.34 2.60 6.54
CA GLY A 22 -0.93 3.41 5.39
C GLY A 22 -2.01 3.41 4.30
N PRO A 23 -1.75 4.12 3.17
CA PRO A 23 -2.74 4.32 2.11
C PRO A 23 -3.37 3.01 1.61
N ASN A 24 -2.56 2.02 1.25
CA ASN A 24 -3.04 0.73 0.78
C ASN A 24 -3.96 0.04 1.79
N ASN A 25 -3.53 0.00 3.06
CA ASN A 25 -4.23 -0.71 4.13
C ASN A 25 -5.58 -0.05 4.45
N ALA A 26 -5.64 1.27 4.50
CA ALA A 26 -6.89 2.01 4.67
C ALA A 26 -7.86 1.78 3.49
N MET A 27 -7.34 1.81 2.26
CA MET A 27 -8.14 1.56 1.05
C MET A 27 -8.66 0.11 1.01
N LEU A 28 -7.85 -0.88 1.40
CA LEU A 28 -8.26 -2.28 1.46
C LEU A 28 -9.31 -2.52 2.54
N THR A 29 -9.16 -1.90 3.72
CA THR A 29 -10.16 -1.96 4.78
C THR A 29 -11.49 -1.38 4.30
N ALA A 30 -11.47 -0.19 3.71
CA ALA A 30 -12.66 0.45 3.17
C ALA A 30 -13.31 -0.39 2.06
N SER A 31 -12.49 -0.97 1.15
CA SER A 31 -12.96 -1.86 0.09
C SER A 31 -13.58 -3.15 0.67
N GLY A 32 -12.94 -3.74 1.69
CA GLY A 32 -13.46 -4.91 2.40
C GLY A 32 -14.81 -4.65 3.04
N ILE A 33 -14.96 -3.51 3.73
CA ILE A 33 -16.23 -3.11 4.35
C ILE A 33 -17.31 -2.89 3.28
N LYS A 34 -16.99 -2.19 2.20
CA LYS A 34 -17.98 -1.82 1.19
C LYS A 34 -18.36 -3.00 0.29
N PHE A 35 -17.39 -3.69 -0.27
CA PHE A 35 -17.59 -4.68 -1.33
C PHE A 35 -17.40 -6.14 -0.86
N GLY A 36 -16.76 -6.34 0.29
CA GLY A 36 -16.38 -7.66 0.81
C GLY A 36 -15.06 -8.16 0.23
N PHE A 37 -14.52 -9.21 0.86
CA PHE A 37 -13.18 -9.74 0.58
C PHE A 37 -13.00 -10.17 -0.89
N LYS A 38 -13.92 -11.00 -1.41
CA LYS A 38 -13.81 -11.56 -2.77
C LYS A 38 -13.74 -10.48 -3.86
N LYS A 39 -14.57 -9.43 -3.75
CA LYS A 39 -14.56 -8.33 -4.72
C LYS A 39 -13.30 -7.45 -4.59
N THR A 40 -12.61 -7.48 -3.44
CA THR A 40 -11.37 -6.73 -3.19
C THR A 40 -10.11 -7.46 -3.70
N LEU A 41 -10.19 -8.74 -4.09
CA LEU A 41 -9.05 -9.52 -4.55
C LEU A 41 -8.23 -8.86 -5.68
N PRO A 42 -8.84 -8.30 -6.75
CA PRO A 42 -8.06 -7.64 -7.81
C PRO A 42 -7.21 -6.48 -7.28
N HIS A 43 -7.77 -5.69 -6.34
CA HIS A 43 -7.04 -4.62 -5.66
C HIS A 43 -5.86 -5.19 -4.84
N MET A 44 -6.10 -6.26 -4.06
CA MET A 44 -5.06 -6.90 -3.26
C MET A 44 -3.91 -7.44 -4.11
N VAL A 45 -4.20 -8.09 -5.24
CA VAL A 45 -3.16 -8.64 -6.11
C VAL A 45 -2.39 -7.54 -6.84
N GLY A 46 -3.04 -6.43 -7.21
CA GLY A 46 -2.39 -5.31 -7.88
C GLY A 46 -1.28 -4.66 -7.06
N ILE A 47 -1.41 -4.59 -5.74
CA ILE A 47 -0.43 -3.96 -4.84
C ILE A 47 0.95 -4.63 -4.92
N PRO A 48 1.11 -5.95 -4.65
CA PRO A 48 2.41 -6.59 -4.68
C PRO A 48 3.05 -6.59 -6.07
N PHE A 49 2.26 -6.70 -7.15
CA PHE A 49 2.78 -6.57 -8.51
C PHE A 49 3.34 -5.17 -8.77
N GLY A 50 2.67 -4.12 -8.29
CA GLY A 50 3.20 -2.75 -8.34
C GLY A 50 4.50 -2.61 -7.57
N HIS A 51 4.63 -3.22 -6.39
CA HIS A 51 5.87 -3.23 -5.62
C HIS A 51 7.01 -3.95 -6.34
N VAL A 52 6.76 -5.13 -6.94
CA VAL A 52 7.78 -5.85 -7.72
C VAL A 52 8.34 -4.97 -8.83
N ILE A 53 7.46 -4.36 -9.62
CA ILE A 53 7.88 -3.47 -10.72
C ILE A 53 8.67 -2.29 -10.15
N GLN A 54 8.18 -1.64 -9.11
CA GLN A 54 8.79 -0.47 -8.50
C GLN A 54 10.18 -0.78 -7.91
N ILE A 55 10.31 -1.86 -7.13
CA ILE A 55 11.60 -2.30 -6.57
C ILE A 55 12.59 -2.62 -7.70
N THR A 56 12.14 -3.35 -8.72
CA THR A 56 12.96 -3.68 -9.88
C THR A 56 13.46 -2.41 -10.57
N LEU A 57 12.60 -1.44 -10.85
CA LEU A 57 12.99 -0.18 -11.46
C LEU A 57 13.99 0.61 -10.61
N VAL A 58 13.83 0.58 -9.29
CA VAL A 58 14.78 1.23 -8.37
C VAL A 58 16.14 0.56 -8.44
N CYS A 59 16.20 -0.78 -8.45
CA CYS A 59 17.45 -1.54 -8.63
C CYS A 59 18.14 -1.21 -9.97
N PHE A 60 17.36 -1.01 -11.04
CA PHE A 60 17.87 -0.60 -12.36
C PHE A 60 18.23 0.89 -12.47
N GLY A 61 18.26 1.61 -11.38
CA GLY A 61 18.79 2.97 -11.32
C GLY A 61 17.74 4.09 -11.22
N LEU A 62 16.44 3.77 -11.20
CA LEU A 62 15.42 4.81 -10.99
C LEU A 62 15.59 5.52 -9.64
N GLY A 63 16.23 4.89 -8.65
CA GLY A 63 16.61 5.49 -7.38
C GLY A 63 17.53 6.70 -7.53
N SER A 64 18.46 6.68 -8.48
CA SER A 64 19.36 7.80 -8.78
C SER A 64 18.63 9.02 -9.36
N LEU A 65 17.49 8.80 -10.03
CA LEU A 65 16.66 9.89 -10.54
C LEU A 65 16.11 10.77 -9.41
N PHE A 66 15.72 10.17 -8.28
CA PHE A 66 15.25 10.90 -7.12
C PHE A 66 16.36 11.70 -6.43
N GLN A 67 17.61 11.20 -6.49
CA GLN A 67 18.77 11.94 -5.98
C GLN A 67 19.10 13.13 -6.88
N LYS A 68 19.03 12.93 -8.21
CA LYS A 68 19.31 13.97 -9.20
C LYS A 68 18.19 15.03 -9.28
N TYR A 69 16.96 14.63 -9.08
CA TYR A 69 15.77 15.50 -9.19
C TYR A 69 14.87 15.37 -7.94
N PRO A 70 15.27 15.92 -6.79
CA PRO A 70 14.52 15.79 -5.53
C PRO A 70 13.10 16.37 -5.62
N ASN A 71 12.86 17.32 -6.52
CA ASN A 71 11.53 17.89 -6.77
C ASN A 71 10.51 16.83 -7.20
N ILE A 72 10.93 15.70 -7.80
CA ILE A 72 10.01 14.61 -8.18
C ILE A 72 9.36 14.05 -6.92
N GLN A 73 10.13 13.80 -5.85
CA GLN A 73 9.58 13.30 -4.59
C GLN A 73 8.62 14.30 -3.96
N PHE A 74 8.94 15.60 -4.03
CA PHE A 74 8.07 16.67 -3.54
C PHE A 74 6.71 16.63 -4.25
N TYR A 75 6.68 16.59 -5.58
CA TYR A 75 5.42 16.53 -6.33
C TYR A 75 4.64 15.24 -6.09
N LEU A 76 5.32 14.09 -5.96
CA LEU A 76 4.68 12.82 -5.64
C LEU A 76 4.03 12.84 -4.24
N LYS A 77 4.68 13.43 -3.24
CA LYS A 77 4.12 13.61 -1.89
C LYS A 77 2.81 14.42 -1.94
N TRP A 78 2.81 15.55 -2.63
CA TRP A 78 1.63 16.41 -2.75
C TRP A 78 0.51 15.77 -3.57
N LEU A 79 0.83 15.06 -4.65
CA LEU A 79 -0.14 14.31 -5.44
C LEU A 79 -0.82 13.23 -4.58
N CYS A 80 -0.02 12.48 -3.82
CA CYS A 80 -0.55 11.49 -2.89
C CYS A 80 -1.40 12.14 -1.78
N PHE A 81 -0.98 13.27 -1.22
CA PHE A 81 -1.72 14.01 -0.22
C PHE A 81 -3.13 14.35 -0.72
N VAL A 82 -3.23 15.00 -1.88
CA VAL A 82 -4.52 15.38 -2.48
C VAL A 82 -5.38 14.14 -2.76
N TYR A 83 -4.76 13.07 -3.27
CA TYR A 83 -5.46 11.82 -3.55
C TYR A 83 -6.00 11.15 -2.27
N LEU A 84 -5.24 11.15 -1.18
CA LEU A 84 -5.69 10.60 0.10
C LEU A 84 -6.82 11.42 0.73
N LEU A 85 -6.78 12.75 0.62
CA LEU A 85 -7.89 13.61 1.05
C LEU A 85 -9.16 13.33 0.24
N TYR A 86 -9.03 13.20 -1.07
CA TYR A 86 -10.14 12.81 -1.95
C TYR A 86 -10.73 11.45 -1.56
N LEU A 87 -9.89 10.45 -1.28
CA LEU A 87 -10.35 9.13 -0.83
C LEU A 87 -11.02 9.21 0.55
N GLY A 88 -10.46 9.97 1.48
CA GLY A 88 -11.04 10.20 2.81
C GLY A 88 -12.44 10.80 2.70
N TRP A 89 -12.59 11.82 1.88
CA TRP A 89 -13.91 12.41 1.59
C TRP A 89 -14.88 11.40 0.97
N LYS A 90 -14.42 10.59 0.02
CA LYS A 90 -15.24 9.58 -0.67
C LYS A 90 -15.68 8.41 0.22
N ILE A 91 -14.98 8.14 1.32
CA ILE A 91 -15.35 7.11 2.29
C ILE A 91 -16.55 7.57 3.13
N ILE A 92 -16.65 8.85 3.46
CA ILE A 92 -17.72 9.39 4.30
C ILE A 92 -19.08 9.18 3.59
N GLY A 93 -20.02 8.54 4.28
CA GLY A 93 -21.33 8.17 3.76
C GLY A 93 -21.37 6.93 2.86
N SER A 94 -20.21 6.37 2.50
CA SER A 94 -20.14 5.26 1.54
C SER A 94 -20.56 3.89 2.08
N ILE A 95 -20.57 3.74 3.41
CA ILE A 95 -20.88 2.48 4.12
C ILE A 95 -22.21 2.59 4.86
N SER A 96 -22.50 3.79 5.40
CA SER A 96 -23.66 4.04 6.25
C SER A 96 -24.94 4.31 5.47
N ASN A 97 -24.84 4.96 4.32
CA ASN A 97 -25.96 5.18 3.43
C ASN A 97 -26.28 3.87 2.71
N ASN A 98 -27.50 3.35 2.88
CA ASN A 98 -28.00 2.16 2.18
C ASN A 98 -28.22 2.40 0.66
N GLU A 99 -27.68 3.48 0.10
CA GLU A 99 -27.68 3.69 -1.33
C GLU A 99 -26.95 2.53 -2.02
N LYS A 100 -27.58 2.01 -3.09
CA LYS A 100 -27.05 0.96 -3.97
C LYS A 100 -25.53 1.13 -4.09
N GLU A 101 -24.78 0.04 -3.94
CA GLU A 101 -23.30 0.01 -4.01
C GLU A 101 -22.78 0.90 -5.15
N THR A 102 -22.74 2.22 -4.92
CA THR A 102 -22.22 3.17 -5.91
C THR A 102 -20.70 3.05 -5.93
N GLY A 103 -20.16 2.74 -7.10
CA GLY A 103 -18.73 2.51 -7.29
C GLY A 103 -18.34 1.02 -7.28
N ARG A 104 -17.07 0.78 -7.44
CA ARG A 104 -16.47 -0.55 -7.49
C ARG A 104 -15.13 -0.57 -6.74
N PRO A 105 -14.63 -1.75 -6.34
CA PRO A 105 -13.26 -1.87 -5.87
C PRO A 105 -12.26 -1.42 -6.95
N LEU A 106 -11.06 -1.06 -6.55
CA LEU A 106 -9.98 -0.84 -7.51
C LEU A 106 -9.72 -2.11 -8.30
N LYS A 107 -9.52 -1.95 -9.59
CA LYS A 107 -9.06 -3.01 -10.48
C LYS A 107 -7.58 -3.28 -10.21
N PHE A 108 -7.09 -4.42 -10.66
CA PHE A 108 -5.70 -4.83 -10.56
C PHE A 108 -4.72 -3.72 -11.01
N TYR A 109 -4.91 -3.20 -12.22
CA TYR A 109 -4.00 -2.19 -12.77
C TYR A 109 -4.09 -0.84 -12.07
N GLU A 110 -5.25 -0.47 -11.51
CA GLU A 110 -5.40 0.76 -10.73
C GLU A 110 -4.62 0.68 -9.41
N ALA A 111 -4.68 -0.47 -8.74
CA ALA A 111 -3.93 -0.72 -7.53
C ALA A 111 -2.42 -0.83 -7.80
N LEU A 112 -2.04 -1.44 -8.93
CA LEU A 112 -0.65 -1.49 -9.38
C LEU A 112 -0.10 -0.08 -9.62
N LEU A 113 -0.80 0.73 -10.42
CA LEU A 113 -0.38 2.09 -10.76
C LEU A 113 -0.37 3.01 -9.54
N PHE A 114 -1.26 2.78 -8.59
CA PHE A 114 -1.29 3.54 -7.34
C PHE A 114 0.04 3.49 -6.58
N GLN A 115 0.80 2.39 -6.69
CA GLN A 115 2.09 2.31 -5.99
C GLN A 115 3.07 3.39 -6.45
N PHE A 116 2.98 3.85 -7.69
CA PHE A 116 3.85 4.90 -8.24
C PHE A 116 3.55 6.29 -7.70
N ILE A 117 2.34 6.54 -7.20
CA ILE A 117 1.99 7.79 -6.51
C ILE A 117 2.03 7.64 -4.98
N ASN A 118 2.17 6.42 -4.45
CA ASN A 118 2.23 6.14 -3.03
C ASN A 118 3.65 6.32 -2.47
N PRO A 119 3.94 7.39 -1.70
CA PRO A 119 5.30 7.62 -1.21
C PRO A 119 5.79 6.54 -0.26
N LYS A 120 4.91 5.89 0.51
CA LYS A 120 5.30 4.74 1.34
C LYS A 120 5.85 3.59 0.49
N ALA A 121 5.29 3.37 -0.70
CA ALA A 121 5.76 2.36 -1.64
C ALA A 121 7.17 2.68 -2.17
N TRP A 122 7.47 3.96 -2.43
CA TRP A 122 8.81 4.41 -2.78
C TRP A 122 9.83 4.21 -1.66
N VAL A 123 9.45 4.52 -0.40
CA VAL A 123 10.32 4.24 0.76
C VAL A 123 10.62 2.75 0.84
N VAL A 124 9.62 1.87 0.65
CA VAL A 124 9.82 0.42 0.64
C VAL A 124 10.80 0.02 -0.47
N ALA A 125 10.60 0.50 -1.68
CA ALA A 125 11.43 0.13 -2.83
C ALA A 125 12.88 0.64 -2.69
N LEU A 126 13.06 1.90 -2.30
CA LEU A 126 14.38 2.51 -2.12
C LEU A 126 15.17 1.81 -1.00
N THR A 127 14.53 1.58 0.14
CA THR A 127 15.20 0.89 1.27
C THR A 127 15.55 -0.54 0.92
N ALA A 128 14.65 -1.29 0.25
CA ALA A 128 14.94 -2.65 -0.17
C ALA A 128 16.14 -2.72 -1.12
N ALA A 129 16.19 -1.80 -2.09
CA ALA A 129 17.27 -1.75 -3.09
C ALA A 129 18.61 -1.18 -2.56
N THR A 130 18.61 -0.51 -1.40
CA THR A 130 19.84 0.10 -0.86
C THR A 130 20.35 -0.61 0.38
N ALA A 131 19.47 -0.90 1.35
CA ALA A 131 19.86 -1.48 2.64
C ALA A 131 19.89 -3.01 2.64
N PHE A 132 19.12 -3.66 1.73
CA PHE A 132 18.99 -5.12 1.68
C PHE A 132 19.47 -5.75 0.37
N PHE A 133 20.11 -4.97 -0.50
CA PHE A 133 20.67 -5.48 -1.73
C PHE A 133 21.93 -6.31 -1.44
N PRO A 134 21.96 -7.62 -1.80
CA PRO A 134 23.09 -8.48 -1.47
C PRO A 134 24.38 -8.03 -2.18
N SER A 135 25.39 -7.68 -1.40
CA SER A 135 26.73 -7.37 -1.93
C SER A 135 27.43 -8.67 -2.36
N GLY A 136 28.11 -8.63 -3.52
CA GLY A 136 28.86 -9.78 -4.03
C GLY A 136 28.06 -10.82 -4.80
N GLU A 137 26.75 -10.67 -4.93
CA GLU A 137 25.90 -11.49 -5.80
C GLU A 137 25.78 -10.89 -7.21
N ASN A 138 25.41 -11.75 -8.17
CA ASN A 138 25.02 -11.27 -9.50
C ASN A 138 23.86 -10.30 -9.39
N PHE A 139 23.92 -9.21 -10.15
CA PHE A 139 22.92 -8.14 -10.14
C PHE A 139 21.47 -8.65 -10.31
N PHE A 140 21.25 -9.59 -11.22
CA PHE A 140 19.91 -10.15 -11.46
C PHE A 140 19.42 -11.02 -10.30
N ILE A 141 20.34 -11.77 -9.66
CA ILE A 141 20.04 -12.57 -8.46
C ILE A 141 19.67 -11.64 -7.31
N ALA A 142 20.48 -10.60 -7.07
CA ALA A 142 20.25 -9.62 -6.02
C ALA A 142 18.93 -8.86 -6.22
N THR A 143 18.65 -8.40 -7.44
CA THR A 143 17.38 -7.75 -7.80
C THR A 143 16.21 -8.69 -7.60
N SER A 144 16.31 -9.93 -8.07
CA SER A 144 15.26 -10.94 -7.89
C SER A 144 15.00 -11.23 -6.42
N PHE A 145 16.04 -11.30 -5.61
CA PHE A 145 15.92 -11.52 -4.17
C PHE A 145 15.08 -10.43 -3.50
N VAL A 146 15.39 -9.15 -3.69
CA VAL A 146 14.64 -8.07 -3.05
C VAL A 146 13.24 -7.90 -3.67
N ALA A 147 13.10 -8.02 -4.98
CA ALA A 147 11.81 -7.80 -5.65
C ALA A 147 10.81 -8.94 -5.45
N VAL A 148 11.25 -10.21 -5.57
CA VAL A 148 10.37 -11.37 -5.48
C VAL A 148 10.01 -11.71 -4.04
N THR A 149 10.84 -11.39 -3.05
CA THR A 149 10.50 -11.58 -1.63
C THR A 149 9.33 -10.69 -1.20
N ALA A 150 9.20 -9.49 -1.77
CA ALA A 150 8.15 -8.54 -1.38
C ALA A 150 6.72 -9.10 -1.49
N PRO A 151 6.26 -9.73 -2.59
CA PRO A 151 4.92 -10.29 -2.71
C PRO A 151 4.56 -11.32 -1.64
N PHE A 152 5.51 -12.19 -1.27
CA PHE A 152 5.27 -13.25 -0.29
C PHE A 152 4.99 -12.69 1.12
N VAL A 153 5.52 -11.53 1.46
CA VAL A 153 5.27 -10.86 2.72
C VAL A 153 4.11 -9.86 2.60
N CYS A 154 4.02 -9.16 1.46
CA CYS A 154 2.98 -8.17 1.21
C CYS A 154 1.60 -8.79 1.23
N LEU A 155 1.37 -9.85 0.43
CA LEU A 155 0.04 -10.47 0.30
C LEU A 155 -0.56 -10.90 1.64
N PRO A 156 0.11 -11.69 2.50
CA PRO A 156 -0.44 -12.04 3.80
C PRO A 156 -0.75 -10.81 4.66
N SER A 157 0.15 -9.83 4.67
CA SER A 157 0.00 -8.62 5.50
C SER A 157 -1.22 -7.79 5.10
N ILE A 158 -1.41 -7.56 3.79
CA ILE A 158 -2.55 -6.77 3.29
C ILE A 158 -3.86 -7.56 3.30
N CYS A 159 -3.81 -8.91 3.23
CA CYS A 159 -4.99 -9.76 3.41
C CYS A 159 -5.66 -9.52 4.76
N LEU A 160 -4.88 -9.32 5.83
CA LEU A 160 -5.42 -9.05 7.16
C LEU A 160 -6.29 -7.78 7.16
N TRP A 161 -5.88 -6.72 6.47
CA TRP A 161 -6.63 -5.48 6.37
C TRP A 161 -7.93 -5.63 5.57
N ALA A 162 -7.90 -6.36 4.46
CA ALA A 162 -9.09 -6.65 3.66
C ALA A 162 -10.07 -7.58 4.41
N LEU A 163 -9.54 -8.59 5.12
CA LEU A 163 -10.34 -9.48 5.98
C LEU A 163 -10.95 -8.71 7.14
N PHE A 164 -10.18 -7.87 7.83
CA PHE A 164 -10.68 -7.02 8.90
C PHE A 164 -11.85 -6.16 8.40
N GLY A 165 -11.68 -5.48 7.26
CA GLY A 165 -12.76 -4.71 6.64
C GLY A 165 -13.99 -5.55 6.32
N SER A 166 -13.82 -6.73 5.72
CA SER A 166 -14.94 -7.60 5.36
C SER A 166 -15.65 -8.19 6.58
N SER A 167 -14.92 -8.47 7.67
CA SER A 167 -15.53 -8.93 8.94
C SER A 167 -16.37 -7.84 9.58
N ILE A 168 -15.91 -6.59 9.53
CA ILE A 168 -16.70 -5.43 9.96
C ILE A 168 -18.03 -5.37 9.21
N LYS A 169 -18.03 -5.58 7.89
CA LYS A 169 -19.26 -5.61 7.07
C LYS A 169 -20.28 -6.62 7.58
N LEU A 170 -19.84 -7.79 8.00
CA LEU A 170 -20.72 -8.87 8.46
C LEU A 170 -21.31 -8.62 9.86
N ILE A 171 -20.51 -8.02 10.75
CA ILE A 171 -20.84 -7.88 12.16
C ILE A 171 -21.66 -6.61 12.41
N ILE A 172 -21.36 -5.51 11.70
CA ILE A 172 -21.92 -4.20 12.02
C ILE A 172 -23.16 -3.90 11.16
N LYS A 173 -24.32 -4.05 11.77
CA LYS A 173 -25.62 -3.66 11.20
C LYS A 173 -26.03 -2.23 11.55
N ASN A 174 -25.55 -1.70 12.68
CA ASN A 174 -25.93 -0.40 13.21
C ASN A 174 -25.35 0.76 12.38
N THR A 175 -26.22 1.61 11.84
CA THR A 175 -25.83 2.75 10.99
C THR A 175 -24.97 3.78 11.73
N LYS A 176 -25.15 3.98 13.04
CA LYS A 176 -24.30 4.90 13.83
C LYS A 176 -22.87 4.37 13.90
N ILE A 177 -22.70 3.06 14.12
CA ILE A 177 -21.37 2.44 14.16
C ILE A 177 -20.70 2.50 12.78
N LYS A 178 -21.47 2.26 11.70
CA LYS A 178 -20.94 2.42 10.33
C LYS A 178 -20.40 3.83 10.08
N LYS A 179 -21.13 4.87 10.49
CA LYS A 179 -20.67 6.28 10.38
C LYS A 179 -19.38 6.53 11.18
N ILE A 180 -19.28 6.02 12.41
CA ILE A 180 -18.07 6.14 13.22
C ILE A 180 -16.87 5.52 12.49
N ILE A 181 -17.04 4.33 11.89
CA ILE A 181 -15.99 3.65 11.13
C ILE A 181 -15.57 4.47 9.91
N GLU A 182 -16.54 5.03 9.16
CA GLU A 182 -16.24 5.92 8.03
C GLU A 182 -15.36 7.10 8.44
N TYR A 183 -15.73 7.78 9.54
CA TYR A 183 -14.93 8.90 10.05
C TYR A 183 -13.55 8.46 10.54
N LEU A 184 -13.43 7.31 11.21
CA LEU A 184 -12.14 6.78 11.64
C LEU A 184 -11.23 6.43 10.44
N LEU A 185 -11.78 5.81 9.38
CA LEU A 185 -11.03 5.51 8.17
C LEU A 185 -10.64 6.79 7.41
N ALA A 186 -11.55 7.75 7.29
CA ALA A 186 -11.25 9.05 6.69
C ALA A 186 -10.16 9.78 7.48
N LEU A 187 -10.26 9.80 8.81
CA LEU A 187 -9.25 10.38 9.69
C LEU A 187 -7.89 9.69 9.53
N LEU A 188 -7.86 8.35 9.45
CA LEU A 188 -6.64 7.59 9.21
C LEU A 188 -5.98 8.00 7.89
N LEU A 189 -6.76 8.19 6.81
CA LEU A 189 -6.24 8.67 5.53
C LEU A 189 -5.70 10.10 5.62
N VAL A 190 -6.41 10.99 6.32
CA VAL A 190 -5.96 12.37 6.56
C VAL A 190 -4.66 12.39 7.35
N ILE A 191 -4.58 11.66 8.46
CA ILE A 191 -3.35 11.55 9.27
C ILE A 191 -2.20 11.01 8.41
N THR A 192 -2.45 9.95 7.63
CA THR A 192 -1.44 9.40 6.72
C THR A 192 -0.99 10.43 5.68
N ALA A 193 -1.92 11.21 5.11
CA ALA A 193 -1.61 12.28 4.16
C ALA A 193 -0.72 13.35 4.78
N VAL A 194 -1.06 13.80 5.98
CA VAL A 194 -0.28 14.79 6.75
C VAL A 194 1.12 14.28 7.05
N ILE A 195 1.25 13.06 7.57
CA ILE A 195 2.56 12.45 7.86
C ILE A 195 3.44 12.40 6.59
N ILE A 196 2.86 12.07 5.43
CA ILE A 196 3.60 11.98 4.16
C ILE A 196 4.17 13.32 3.72
N VAL A 197 3.47 14.42 3.93
CA VAL A 197 3.91 15.76 3.47
C VAL A 197 4.91 16.38 4.43
N PHE A 198 4.73 16.16 5.73
CA PHE A 198 5.53 16.84 6.76
C PHE A 198 6.73 16.02 7.28
N ASN A 199 6.92 14.77 6.80
CA ASN A 199 8.14 13.97 6.95
C ASN A 199 8.86 13.78 5.61
#